data_84b63d27d2d2c967d7dde5241c8b2170
#
_entry.id   84b63d27d2d2c967d7dde5241c8b2170
#
_cell.length_a   1.000
_cell.length_b   1.000
_cell.length_c   1.000
_cell.angle_alpha   90.00
_cell.angle_beta   90.00
_cell.angle_gamma   90.00
#
_symmetry.space_group_name_H-M   'P 1'
#
loop_
_entity.id
_entity.type
_entity.pdbx_description
1 polymer ?
#
loop_
_entity_poly.entity_id
_entity_poly.type
_entity_poly.pdbx_seq_one_letter_code
_entity_poly.pdbx_strand_id
1 'polypeptide(L)'
;MSEALDYHSATNVPAGGTDEDEARMIGAKPAVFKDYGAAERLPLETSVAGSVLRDGAGVVRAQDNRDYGGGTIHWRAYSSAGALFPVEAYVTSASGLYSFDPLTPGLVRIGEDVRDRLGLTAQEVVVLTGIHARTGWKYMERGYRHVWWDAGTMLANLLSLAAADGLAPRLHTAFVDADVNEALGIDGEHEYALALITLGGTG
;
A
#
# COMPACT_ATOMS: atom_id res chain seq x y z
N MET A 1 21.83 21.37 8.09
CA MET A 1 21.36 20.45 7.05
C MET A 1 19.88 20.20 7.30
N SER A 2 19.08 19.89 6.29
CA SER A 2 17.68 19.57 6.56
C SER A 2 17.58 18.12 7.04
N GLU A 3 16.59 17.82 7.91
CA GLU A 3 16.30 16.47 8.42
C GLU A 3 16.21 15.42 7.30
N ALA A 4 15.66 15.81 6.12
CA ALA A 4 15.60 14.96 4.95
C ALA A 4 16.98 14.56 4.41
N LEU A 5 17.97 15.46 4.43
CA LEU A 5 19.34 15.15 4.01
C LEU A 5 20.08 14.33 5.06
N ASP A 6 19.79 14.56 6.34
CA ASP A 6 20.35 13.77 7.43
C ASP A 6 19.85 12.33 7.36
N TYR A 7 18.53 12.15 7.14
CA TYR A 7 17.94 10.83 6.90
C TYR A 7 18.50 10.17 5.63
N HIS A 8 18.63 10.95 4.52
CA HIS A 8 19.20 10.43 3.28
C HIS A 8 20.62 9.89 3.51
N SER A 9 21.46 10.63 4.24
CA SER A 9 22.83 10.23 4.56
C SER A 9 22.89 9.01 5.48
N ALA A 10 22.05 8.99 6.54
CA ALA A 10 21.99 7.89 7.50
C ALA A 10 21.53 6.56 6.89
N THR A 11 20.76 6.61 5.82
CA THR A 11 20.23 5.42 5.13
C THR A 11 21.00 5.07 3.85
N ASN A 12 22.13 5.72 3.56
CA ASN A 12 23.00 5.35 2.45
C ASN A 12 23.76 4.06 2.76
N VAL A 13 23.93 3.23 1.74
CA VAL A 13 24.85 2.10 1.80
C VAL A 13 26.22 2.61 1.36
N PRO A 14 27.27 2.50 2.18
CA PRO A 14 28.62 2.97 1.83
C PRO A 14 29.21 2.15 0.69
N ALA A 15 30.22 2.72 0.00
CA ALA A 15 30.98 1.98 -0.99
C ALA A 15 31.71 0.80 -0.29
N GLY A 16 31.50 -0.41 -0.79
CA GLY A 16 32.04 -1.64 -0.18
C GLY A 16 31.01 -2.45 0.60
N GLY A 17 29.78 -1.98 0.66
CA GLY A 17 28.69 -2.63 1.41
C GLY A 17 28.77 -2.34 2.91
N THR A 18 27.87 -2.93 3.65
CA THR A 18 27.95 -3.06 5.11
C THR A 18 28.29 -4.51 5.39
N ASP A 19 29.13 -4.78 6.41
CA ASP A 19 29.30 -6.14 6.97
C ASP A 19 27.96 -6.71 7.52
N GLU A 20 26.90 -5.95 7.39
CA GLU A 20 25.51 -6.21 7.75
C GLU A 20 24.66 -6.75 6.57
N ASP A 21 25.26 -7.20 5.49
CA ASP A 21 24.57 -7.96 4.42
C ASP A 21 23.95 -9.29 4.92
N GLU A 22 24.30 -9.72 6.12
CA GLU A 22 23.45 -10.59 6.91
C GLU A 22 22.29 -9.75 7.44
N ALA A 23 21.21 -9.72 6.68
CA ALA A 23 19.94 -9.14 7.08
C ALA A 23 19.63 -9.53 8.53
N ARG A 24 19.89 -8.65 9.49
CA ARG A 24 19.51 -8.81 10.89
C ARG A 24 18.01 -8.64 10.98
N MET A 25 17.30 -9.74 10.69
CA MET A 25 15.85 -9.80 10.88
C MET A 25 15.56 -9.58 12.37
N ILE A 26 14.96 -8.44 12.69
CA ILE A 26 14.67 -8.04 14.07
C ILE A 26 13.36 -8.70 14.49
N GLY A 27 13.47 -9.76 15.29
CA GLY A 27 12.30 -10.46 15.86
C GLY A 27 11.52 -11.29 14.85
N ALA A 28 10.25 -11.54 15.12
CA ALA A 28 9.37 -12.31 14.26
C ALA A 28 9.01 -11.51 12.99
N LYS A 29 8.94 -12.20 11.85
CA LYS A 29 8.51 -11.57 10.59
C LYS A 29 7.10 -11.01 10.75
N PRO A 30 6.86 -9.72 10.45
CA PRO A 30 5.52 -9.16 10.53
C PRO A 30 4.60 -9.77 9.47
N ALA A 31 3.30 -9.78 9.74
CA ALA A 31 2.30 -10.19 8.77
C ALA A 31 2.33 -9.24 7.55
N VAL A 32 2.44 -9.82 6.35
CA VAL A 32 2.45 -9.05 5.09
C VAL A 32 1.06 -8.75 4.54
N PHE A 33 0.02 -9.28 5.19
CA PHE A 33 -1.38 -9.00 4.91
C PHE A 33 -2.09 -8.68 6.22
N LYS A 34 -3.10 -7.82 6.13
CA LYS A 34 -4.03 -7.60 7.24
C LYS A 34 -4.93 -8.83 7.38
N ASP A 35 -5.30 -9.16 8.61
CA ASP A 35 -6.26 -10.21 8.90
C ASP A 35 -7.65 -9.60 9.09
N TYR A 36 -8.56 -9.94 8.20
CA TYR A 36 -9.96 -9.50 8.26
C TYR A 36 -10.89 -10.59 8.78
N GLY A 37 -10.35 -11.73 9.19
CA GLY A 37 -11.13 -12.87 9.67
C GLY A 37 -12.25 -13.26 8.73
N ALA A 38 -13.46 -13.45 9.30
CA ALA A 38 -14.67 -13.78 8.58
C ALA A 38 -15.47 -12.55 8.10
N ALA A 39 -14.88 -11.36 8.04
CA ALA A 39 -15.55 -10.17 7.56
C ALA A 39 -16.10 -10.36 6.14
N GLU A 40 -17.30 -9.84 5.90
CA GLU A 40 -17.90 -9.84 4.57
C GLU A 40 -17.05 -9.03 3.60
N ARG A 41 -16.89 -9.57 2.40
CA ARG A 41 -16.14 -8.94 1.30
C ARG A 41 -17.08 -8.65 0.15
N LEU A 42 -17.13 -7.41 -0.26
CA LEU A 42 -17.79 -7.06 -1.51
C LEU A 42 -16.95 -7.56 -2.69
N PRO A 43 -17.58 -8.13 -3.72
CA PRO A 43 -16.88 -8.50 -4.95
C PRO A 43 -16.19 -7.28 -5.60
N LEU A 44 -14.97 -7.48 -6.09
CA LEU A 44 -14.17 -6.39 -6.69
C LEU A 44 -14.85 -5.77 -7.92
N GLU A 45 -15.66 -6.55 -8.63
CA GLU A 45 -16.40 -6.11 -9.82
C GLU A 45 -17.51 -5.10 -9.50
N THR A 46 -17.87 -4.92 -8.24
CA THR A 46 -18.85 -3.91 -7.80
C THR A 46 -18.29 -2.49 -7.70
N SER A 47 -16.96 -2.34 -7.89
CA SER A 47 -16.21 -1.09 -7.74
C SER A 47 -15.27 -0.93 -8.93
N VAL A 48 -15.17 0.28 -9.48
CA VAL A 48 -14.21 0.57 -10.56
C VAL A 48 -12.76 0.46 -10.04
N ALA A 49 -12.52 0.87 -8.80
CA ALA A 49 -11.22 0.70 -8.13
C ALA A 49 -10.93 -0.77 -7.85
N GLY A 50 -11.97 -1.58 -7.58
CA GLY A 50 -11.82 -3.00 -7.27
C GLY A 50 -11.16 -3.78 -8.39
N SER A 51 -11.58 -3.59 -9.64
CA SER A 51 -10.98 -4.23 -10.81
C SER A 51 -9.52 -3.79 -11.01
N VAL A 52 -9.26 -2.49 -10.88
CA VAL A 52 -7.91 -1.91 -10.99
C VAL A 52 -6.99 -2.47 -9.88
N LEU A 53 -7.48 -2.59 -8.65
CA LEU A 53 -6.71 -3.14 -7.52
C LEU A 53 -6.45 -4.64 -7.70
N ARG A 54 -7.43 -5.41 -8.20
CA ARG A 54 -7.23 -6.82 -8.49
C ARG A 54 -6.05 -7.03 -9.44
N ASP A 55 -6.03 -6.31 -10.55
CA ASP A 55 -5.09 -6.54 -11.64
C ASP A 55 -3.75 -5.81 -11.38
N GLY A 56 -3.76 -4.68 -10.66
CA GLY A 56 -2.56 -3.88 -10.37
C GLY A 56 -1.88 -4.16 -9.04
N ALA A 57 -2.60 -4.77 -8.07
CA ALA A 57 -2.10 -4.97 -6.72
C ALA A 57 -2.49 -6.31 -6.08
N GLY A 58 -3.30 -7.13 -6.75
CA GLY A 58 -3.72 -8.44 -6.27
C GLY A 58 -2.59 -9.47 -6.22
N VAL A 59 -2.86 -10.62 -5.57
CA VAL A 59 -1.95 -11.76 -5.58
C VAL A 59 -2.03 -12.47 -6.93
N VAL A 60 -0.87 -12.62 -7.58
CA VAL A 60 -0.76 -13.27 -8.90
C VAL A 60 -0.15 -14.67 -8.84
N ARG A 61 0.55 -14.98 -7.75
CA ARG A 61 1.20 -16.27 -7.55
C ARG A 61 1.45 -16.56 -6.07
N ALA A 62 1.25 -17.81 -5.66
CA ALA A 62 1.71 -18.33 -4.38
C ALA A 62 2.85 -19.33 -4.59
N GLN A 63 3.85 -19.34 -3.73
CA GLN A 63 5.02 -20.20 -3.79
C GLN A 63 5.47 -20.64 -2.41
N ASP A 64 5.80 -21.92 -2.24
CA ASP A 64 6.42 -22.40 -1.01
C ASP A 64 7.76 -21.73 -0.76
N ASN A 65 7.93 -21.27 0.47
CA ASN A 65 9.16 -20.59 0.93
C ASN A 65 10.05 -21.56 1.72
N ARG A 66 10.58 -22.59 1.05
CA ARG A 66 11.39 -23.62 1.70
C ARG A 66 12.73 -23.11 2.20
N ASP A 67 13.29 -22.12 1.53
CA ASP A 67 14.67 -21.65 1.74
C ASP A 67 14.79 -20.51 2.79
N TYR A 68 13.68 -19.89 3.23
CA TYR A 68 13.67 -18.73 4.11
C TYR A 68 12.66 -18.84 5.26
N GLY A 69 12.72 -19.94 6.01
CA GLY A 69 11.94 -20.10 7.24
C GLY A 69 10.54 -20.71 7.08
N GLY A 70 10.21 -21.20 5.90
CA GLY A 70 8.94 -21.89 5.63
C GLY A 70 7.76 -20.94 5.33
N GLY A 71 6.57 -21.52 5.18
CA GLY A 71 5.34 -20.79 4.83
C GLY A 71 5.18 -20.56 3.33
N THR A 72 4.30 -19.62 2.99
CA THR A 72 3.99 -19.29 1.59
C THR A 72 4.35 -17.85 1.30
N ILE A 73 5.04 -17.60 0.19
CA ILE A 73 5.22 -16.27 -0.38
C ILE A 73 4.08 -16.04 -1.38
N HIS A 74 3.36 -14.95 -1.20
CA HIS A 74 2.34 -14.49 -2.13
C HIS A 74 2.90 -13.33 -2.94
N TRP A 75 3.14 -13.55 -4.22
CA TRP A 75 3.59 -12.52 -5.14
C TRP A 75 2.40 -11.69 -5.60
N ARG A 76 2.52 -10.37 -5.49
CA ARG A 76 1.50 -9.42 -5.97
C ARG A 76 1.87 -8.89 -7.36
N ALA A 77 0.91 -8.22 -8.01
CA ALA A 77 1.07 -7.70 -9.37
C ALA A 77 2.09 -6.56 -9.48
N TYR A 78 2.57 -6.01 -8.37
CA TYR A 78 3.64 -5.00 -8.34
C TYR A 78 4.88 -5.51 -7.60
N SER A 79 6.04 -4.89 -7.89
CA SER A 79 7.30 -5.25 -7.24
C SER A 79 7.34 -4.77 -5.80
N SER A 80 7.83 -5.63 -4.90
CA SER A 80 8.10 -5.26 -3.51
C SER A 80 9.42 -5.87 -3.04
N ALA A 81 10.22 -5.07 -2.36
CA ALA A 81 11.49 -5.51 -1.80
C ALA A 81 11.27 -6.66 -0.80
N GLY A 82 11.90 -7.81 -1.09
CA GLY A 82 11.78 -9.01 -0.26
C GLY A 82 10.39 -9.62 -0.18
N ALA A 83 9.46 -9.26 -1.06
CA ALA A 83 8.04 -9.64 -1.03
C ALA A 83 7.39 -9.32 0.34
N LEU A 84 7.69 -8.15 0.90
CA LEU A 84 7.19 -7.70 2.21
C LEU A 84 5.93 -6.84 2.09
N PHE A 85 5.63 -6.30 0.91
CA PHE A 85 4.40 -5.60 0.56
C PHE A 85 3.91 -4.62 1.64
N PRO A 86 4.70 -3.56 1.92
CA PRO A 86 4.38 -2.60 2.97
C PRO A 86 3.19 -1.69 2.64
N VAL A 87 2.68 -1.73 1.40
CA VAL A 87 1.63 -0.83 0.92
C VAL A 87 0.28 -1.49 1.00
N GLU A 88 -0.67 -0.82 1.68
CA GLU A 88 -2.08 -1.15 1.73
C GLU A 88 -2.87 -0.22 0.81
N ALA A 89 -4.08 -0.64 0.43
CA ALA A 89 -5.00 0.16 -0.35
C ALA A 89 -6.38 0.20 0.28
N TYR A 90 -6.97 1.39 0.31
CA TYR A 90 -8.33 1.63 0.72
C TYR A 90 -9.12 2.22 -0.43
N VAL A 91 -10.42 1.98 -0.45
CA VAL A 91 -11.34 2.55 -1.44
C VAL A 91 -12.45 3.26 -0.69
N THR A 92 -12.73 4.51 -1.03
CA THR A 92 -13.92 5.22 -0.55
C THR A 92 -14.80 5.65 -1.72
N SER A 93 -16.10 5.47 -1.55
CA SER A 93 -17.14 5.78 -2.52
C SER A 93 -18.44 6.13 -1.81
N ALA A 94 -19.50 6.46 -2.55
CA ALA A 94 -20.83 6.70 -1.97
C ALA A 94 -21.37 5.53 -1.13
N SER A 95 -20.84 4.31 -1.32
CA SER A 95 -21.26 3.12 -0.56
C SER A 95 -20.48 2.91 0.74
N GLY A 96 -19.40 3.64 0.98
CA GLY A 96 -18.61 3.57 2.21
C GLY A 96 -17.13 3.57 2.01
N LEU A 97 -16.39 3.26 3.08
CA LEU A 97 -14.95 3.07 3.12
C LEU A 97 -14.62 1.58 3.26
N TYR A 98 -13.70 1.14 2.43
CA TYR A 98 -13.31 -0.27 2.33
C TYR A 98 -11.79 -0.42 2.36
N SER A 99 -11.32 -1.53 2.93
CA SER A 99 -9.93 -1.99 2.77
C SER A 99 -9.86 -3.08 1.71
N PHE A 100 -8.88 -3.02 0.84
CA PHE A 100 -8.64 -4.05 -0.16
C PHE A 100 -7.92 -5.25 0.47
N ASP A 101 -8.55 -6.43 0.39
CA ASP A 101 -7.92 -7.70 0.77
C ASP A 101 -7.33 -8.39 -0.48
N PRO A 102 -6.01 -8.39 -0.67
CA PRO A 102 -5.40 -9.04 -1.83
C PRO A 102 -5.25 -10.54 -1.69
N LEU A 103 -5.32 -11.08 -0.47
CA LEU A 103 -5.15 -12.52 -0.19
C LEU A 103 -6.45 -13.28 -0.45
N THR A 104 -7.57 -12.74 0.03
CA THR A 104 -8.92 -13.20 -0.30
C THR A 104 -9.59 -12.07 -1.06
N PRO A 105 -9.44 -12.03 -2.42
CA PRO A 105 -9.75 -10.84 -3.20
C PRO A 105 -11.16 -10.29 -2.93
N GLY A 106 -11.23 -9.05 -2.42
CA GLY A 106 -12.47 -8.39 -2.07
C GLY A 106 -12.24 -7.04 -1.38
N LEU A 107 -13.32 -6.30 -1.23
CA LEU A 107 -13.37 -5.04 -0.48
C LEU A 107 -14.06 -5.28 0.86
N VAL A 108 -13.31 -5.15 1.95
CA VAL A 108 -13.81 -5.30 3.32
C VAL A 108 -14.31 -3.95 3.81
N ARG A 109 -15.59 -3.84 4.14
CA ARG A 109 -16.13 -2.59 4.66
C ARG A 109 -15.58 -2.29 6.05
N ILE A 110 -15.04 -1.07 6.22
CA ILE A 110 -14.45 -0.60 7.48
C ILE A 110 -15.06 0.71 7.99
N GLY A 111 -15.86 1.40 7.17
CA GLY A 111 -16.45 2.67 7.58
C GLY A 111 -17.42 3.26 6.55
N GLU A 112 -17.81 4.50 6.82
CA GLU A 112 -18.65 5.30 5.93
C GLU A 112 -17.80 6.04 4.88
N ASP A 113 -18.46 6.63 3.88
CA ASP A 113 -17.82 7.46 2.86
C ASP A 113 -17.04 8.64 3.48
N VAL A 114 -15.76 8.76 3.12
CA VAL A 114 -14.87 9.81 3.65
C VAL A 114 -14.41 10.80 2.58
N ARG A 115 -14.94 10.73 1.35
CA ARG A 115 -14.50 11.60 0.24
C ARG A 115 -14.64 13.08 0.57
N ASP A 116 -15.74 13.49 1.23
CA ASP A 116 -15.95 14.87 1.65
C ASP A 116 -14.91 15.33 2.68
N ARG A 117 -14.50 14.44 3.61
CA ARG A 117 -13.43 14.71 4.58
C ARG A 117 -12.07 14.87 3.90
N LEU A 118 -11.86 14.17 2.79
CA LEU A 118 -10.67 14.28 1.95
C LEU A 118 -10.70 15.49 1.01
N GLY A 119 -11.85 16.21 0.92
CA GLY A 119 -12.03 17.33 0.00
C GLY A 119 -12.03 16.90 -1.48
N LEU A 120 -12.39 15.63 -1.77
CA LEU A 120 -12.32 15.07 -3.10
C LEU A 120 -13.71 14.73 -3.63
N THR A 121 -13.98 15.15 -4.88
CA THR A 121 -15.19 14.81 -5.63
C THR A 121 -14.81 13.89 -6.79
N ALA A 122 -15.09 12.59 -6.63
CA ALA A 122 -14.84 11.57 -7.65
C ALA A 122 -15.83 10.42 -7.41
N GLN A 123 -15.99 9.53 -8.39
CA GLN A 123 -16.81 8.34 -8.20
C GLN A 123 -16.22 7.49 -7.08
N GLU A 124 -14.93 7.23 -7.14
CA GLU A 124 -14.17 6.50 -6.11
C GLU A 124 -12.81 7.14 -5.89
N VAL A 125 -12.30 7.00 -4.68
CA VAL A 125 -10.94 7.41 -4.31
C VAL A 125 -10.21 6.18 -3.75
N VAL A 126 -9.04 5.89 -4.32
CA VAL A 126 -8.11 4.92 -3.76
C VAL A 126 -7.11 5.68 -2.90
N VAL A 127 -6.92 5.25 -1.65
CA VAL A 127 -5.89 5.78 -0.76
C VAL A 127 -4.86 4.70 -0.52
N LEU A 128 -3.59 5.00 -0.79
CA LEU A 128 -2.47 4.12 -0.48
C LEU A 128 -1.86 4.54 0.86
N THR A 129 -1.56 3.55 1.68
CA THR A 129 -0.90 3.72 2.98
C THR A 129 0.33 2.84 3.09
N GLY A 130 1.25 3.19 4.00
CA GLY A 130 2.49 2.49 4.24
C GLY A 130 2.57 1.93 5.66
N ILE A 131 3.11 0.70 5.78
CA ILE A 131 3.41 0.04 7.06
C ILE A 131 4.91 -0.24 7.10
N HIS A 132 5.70 0.70 7.66
CA HIS A 132 7.15 0.60 7.69
C HIS A 132 7.65 -0.66 8.40
N ALA A 133 6.98 -1.13 9.44
CA ALA A 133 7.38 -2.31 10.20
C ALA A 133 7.60 -3.56 9.32
N ARG A 134 6.91 -3.69 8.19
CA ARG A 134 7.09 -4.81 7.26
C ARG A 134 8.45 -4.80 6.58
N THR A 135 8.90 -3.64 6.10
CA THR A 135 10.20 -3.49 5.43
C THR A 135 11.33 -3.23 6.42
N GLY A 136 11.07 -2.50 7.50
CA GLY A 136 12.02 -2.23 8.58
C GLY A 136 12.51 -3.51 9.26
N TRP A 137 11.67 -4.54 9.35
CA TRP A 137 12.05 -5.86 9.85
C TRP A 137 13.29 -6.44 9.15
N LYS A 138 13.43 -6.21 7.85
CA LYS A 138 14.55 -6.74 7.04
C LYS A 138 15.59 -5.68 6.70
N TYR A 139 15.17 -4.45 6.45
CA TYR A 139 15.99 -3.39 5.89
C TYR A 139 16.25 -2.24 6.87
N MET A 140 15.83 -2.40 8.13
CA MET A 140 15.97 -1.41 9.20
C MET A 140 15.51 -0.01 8.74
N GLU A 141 16.24 1.06 9.05
CA GLU A 141 15.89 2.43 8.66
C GLU A 141 15.75 2.60 7.15
N ARG A 142 16.57 1.89 6.36
CA ARG A 142 16.45 1.92 4.90
C ARG A 142 15.11 1.35 4.41
N GLY A 143 14.43 0.54 5.21
CA GLY A 143 13.08 0.03 4.95
C GLY A 143 12.07 1.12 4.63
N TYR A 144 12.25 2.32 5.17
CA TYR A 144 11.39 3.47 4.84
C TYR A 144 11.47 3.86 3.35
N ARG A 145 12.65 3.81 2.73
CA ARG A 145 12.80 4.05 1.29
C ARG A 145 12.07 3.00 0.46
N HIS A 146 12.09 1.75 0.91
CA HIS A 146 11.40 0.66 0.23
C HIS A 146 9.87 0.85 0.23
N VAL A 147 9.29 1.42 1.30
CA VAL A 147 7.86 1.76 1.31
C VAL A 147 7.50 2.67 0.13
N TRP A 148 8.29 3.73 -0.09
CA TRP A 148 8.04 4.70 -1.16
C TRP A 148 8.30 4.13 -2.56
N TRP A 149 9.34 3.30 -2.72
CA TRP A 149 9.62 2.63 -3.99
C TRP A 149 8.52 1.62 -4.34
N ASP A 150 8.08 0.82 -3.38
CA ASP A 150 6.99 -0.14 -3.55
C ASP A 150 5.68 0.59 -3.86
N ALA A 151 5.39 1.70 -3.17
CA ALA A 151 4.23 2.54 -3.47
C ALA A 151 4.28 3.10 -4.89
N GLY A 152 5.45 3.57 -5.35
CA GLY A 152 5.64 4.05 -6.72
C GLY A 152 5.36 2.97 -7.78
N THR A 153 5.80 1.72 -7.54
CA THR A 153 5.52 0.61 -8.47
C THR A 153 4.04 0.23 -8.48
N MET A 154 3.38 0.23 -7.32
CA MET A 154 1.93 0.01 -7.23
C MET A 154 1.16 1.13 -7.92
N LEU A 155 1.50 2.41 -7.65
CA LEU A 155 0.91 3.57 -8.30
C LEU A 155 0.99 3.49 -9.83
N ALA A 156 2.16 3.12 -10.37
CA ALA A 156 2.36 3.00 -11.81
C ALA A 156 1.39 2.00 -12.44
N ASN A 157 1.19 0.83 -11.79
CA ASN A 157 0.22 -0.15 -12.25
C ASN A 157 -1.21 0.38 -12.17
N LEU A 158 -1.62 0.92 -11.02
CA LEU A 158 -3.00 1.38 -10.81
C LEU A 158 -3.36 2.52 -11.76
N LEU A 159 -2.48 3.51 -11.94
CA LEU A 159 -2.72 4.62 -12.86
C LEU A 159 -2.80 4.16 -14.32
N SER A 160 -1.93 3.22 -14.72
CA SER A 160 -1.90 2.69 -16.08
C SER A 160 -3.16 1.89 -16.40
N LEU A 161 -3.58 1.00 -15.50
CA LEU A 161 -4.80 0.20 -15.66
C LEU A 161 -6.05 1.08 -15.65
N ALA A 162 -6.16 1.99 -14.69
CA ALA A 162 -7.29 2.92 -14.63
C ALA A 162 -7.39 3.80 -15.88
N ALA A 163 -6.26 4.25 -16.43
CA ALA A 163 -6.24 5.02 -17.68
C ALA A 163 -6.67 4.15 -18.87
N ALA A 164 -6.23 2.88 -18.94
CA ALA A 164 -6.63 1.95 -19.98
C ALA A 164 -8.13 1.64 -19.94
N ASP A 165 -8.72 1.63 -18.75
CA ASP A 165 -10.16 1.43 -18.51
C ASP A 165 -10.98 2.73 -18.70
N GLY A 166 -10.35 3.84 -19.09
CA GLY A 166 -11.02 5.13 -19.30
C GLY A 166 -11.50 5.84 -18.04
N LEU A 167 -10.97 5.48 -16.86
CA LEU A 167 -11.39 6.02 -15.56
C LEU A 167 -10.81 7.41 -15.24
N ALA A 168 -10.03 8.00 -16.14
CA ALA A 168 -9.39 9.32 -15.97
C ALA A 168 -8.71 9.50 -14.59
N PRO A 169 -7.75 8.63 -14.21
CA PRO A 169 -7.14 8.67 -12.88
C PRO A 169 -6.37 9.97 -12.65
N ARG A 170 -6.45 10.49 -11.44
CA ARG A 170 -5.63 11.64 -11.01
C ARG A 170 -4.93 11.30 -9.70
N LEU A 171 -3.61 11.50 -9.67
CA LEU A 171 -2.78 11.33 -8.48
C LEU A 171 -2.77 12.62 -7.65
N HIS A 172 -2.97 12.48 -6.34
CA HIS A 172 -2.88 13.55 -5.35
C HIS A 172 -1.79 13.18 -4.34
N THR A 173 -0.79 14.04 -4.23
CA THR A 173 0.34 13.92 -3.28
C THR A 173 0.46 15.14 -2.36
N ALA A 174 -0.35 16.17 -2.60
CA ALA A 174 -0.45 17.35 -1.76
C ALA A 174 -1.73 17.27 -0.93
N PHE A 175 -1.63 16.73 0.27
CA PHE A 175 -2.73 16.61 1.25
C PHE A 175 -2.18 16.81 2.66
N VAL A 176 -3.04 16.98 3.65
CA VAL A 176 -2.67 17.01 5.06
C VAL A 176 -2.70 15.58 5.58
N ASP A 177 -1.53 15.03 5.92
CA ASP A 177 -1.39 13.61 6.33
C ASP A 177 -2.30 13.27 7.51
N ALA A 178 -2.39 14.15 8.52
CA ALA A 178 -3.23 13.95 9.70
C ALA A 178 -4.71 13.80 9.33
N ASP A 179 -5.20 14.60 8.38
CA ASP A 179 -6.61 14.56 7.96
C ASP A 179 -6.93 13.23 7.23
N VAL A 180 -6.01 12.76 6.38
CA VAL A 180 -6.18 11.49 5.67
C VAL A 180 -6.10 10.32 6.66
N ASN A 181 -5.12 10.33 7.56
CA ASN A 181 -4.97 9.29 8.58
C ASN A 181 -6.22 9.20 9.48
N GLU A 182 -6.72 10.34 9.94
CA GLU A 182 -7.96 10.40 10.73
C GLU A 182 -9.18 9.91 9.94
N ALA A 183 -9.29 10.29 8.66
CA ALA A 183 -10.39 9.85 7.81
C ALA A 183 -10.43 8.32 7.65
N LEU A 184 -9.25 7.69 7.54
CA LEU A 184 -9.11 6.23 7.44
C LEU A 184 -9.18 5.52 8.79
N GLY A 185 -9.05 6.23 9.92
CA GLY A 185 -8.95 5.65 11.25
C GLY A 185 -7.62 4.95 11.53
N ILE A 186 -6.54 5.43 10.91
CA ILE A 186 -5.16 4.97 11.15
C ILE A 186 -4.40 5.97 12.00
N ASP A 187 -3.33 5.51 12.68
CA ASP A 187 -2.62 6.32 13.69
C ASP A 187 -1.58 7.30 13.12
N GLY A 188 -1.21 7.13 11.85
CA GLY A 188 -0.17 7.93 11.20
C GLY A 188 1.26 7.59 11.60
N GLU A 189 1.46 6.62 12.48
CA GLU A 189 2.76 6.16 12.97
C GLU A 189 3.05 4.71 12.50
N HIS A 190 2.21 3.76 12.88
CA HIS A 190 2.34 2.36 12.43
C HIS A 190 1.86 2.17 11.00
N GLU A 191 0.84 2.91 10.63
CA GLU A 191 0.32 3.00 9.27
C GLU A 191 0.03 4.47 8.94
N TYR A 192 0.47 4.95 7.77
CA TYR A 192 0.41 6.35 7.37
C TYR A 192 0.07 6.51 5.88
N ALA A 193 -0.59 7.62 5.54
CA ALA A 193 -0.95 7.93 4.16
C ALA A 193 0.27 8.16 3.26
N LEU A 194 0.19 7.71 2.01
CA LEU A 194 1.24 7.86 1.00
C LEU A 194 0.76 8.65 -0.22
N ALA A 195 -0.41 8.32 -0.74
CA ALA A 195 -0.95 8.94 -1.95
C ALA A 195 -2.45 8.65 -2.07
N LEU A 196 -3.16 9.52 -2.81
CA LEU A 196 -4.55 9.30 -3.17
C LEU A 196 -4.70 9.31 -4.70
N ILE A 197 -5.61 8.49 -5.21
CA ILE A 197 -5.96 8.43 -6.63
C ILE A 197 -7.47 8.62 -6.74
N THR A 198 -7.92 9.64 -7.46
CA THR A 198 -9.34 9.78 -7.84
C THR A 198 -9.62 9.03 -9.14
N LEU A 199 -10.75 8.33 -9.19
CA LEU A 199 -11.23 7.56 -10.33
C LEU A 199 -12.65 7.99 -10.71
N GLY A 200 -12.95 8.04 -12.02
CA GLY A 200 -14.29 8.35 -12.52
C GLY A 200 -14.73 9.79 -12.27
N GLY A 201 -13.82 10.73 -12.17
CA GLY A 201 -14.12 12.15 -12.07
C GLY A 201 -14.45 12.74 -13.45
N THR A 202 -15.49 13.60 -13.52
CA THR A 202 -15.64 14.52 -14.65
C THR A 202 -14.50 15.52 -14.60
N GLY A 203 -13.67 15.53 -15.64
CA GLY A 203 -12.54 16.45 -15.79
C GLY A 203 -12.94 17.91 -15.84
#